data_b88187129437e635c34ef7c01c32a96b
#
_entry.id   b88187129437e635c34ef7c01c32a96b
#
_cell.length_a   1.000
_cell.length_b   1.000
_cell.length_c   1.000
_cell.angle_alpha   90.00
_cell.angle_beta   90.00
_cell.angle_gamma   90.00
#
_symmetry.space_group_name_H-M   'P 1'
#
loop_
_entity.id
_entity.type
_entity.pdbx_description
1 polymer ?
#
loop_
_entity_poly.entity_id
_entity_poly.type
_entity_poly.pdbx_seq_one_letter_code
_entity_poly.pdbx_strand_id
1 'polypeptide(L)'
;MESEKVRDRSSRNRRKTFLLIGVAVLVVVAVLAVVFGVIAAAKNSANSSDSFKNVVINRCETYLKENMPGKNDCKKIWGAFEQAYIGRDPCDVPPEVYDPLISSVKQDVACNTMLFWSKTKTMVHAFTDNRDCMITLEDTLLGFLFDGLTWCSRNESKETFTTDCPSWSDCQNNPVRSFWIKASLNFASTACGNVSAMLNGSLEAPFSSTSVFGSVEVKNLDPDKVDGLTVLLVTKDTDTTTCNHSSFHNLQSILDTKIAYNCREVPYSTVEVCISDPEIPCSDCL
;
A
#
# COMPACT_ATOMS: atom_id res chain seq x y z
N MET A 1 -11.36 -84.21 -10.24
CA MET A 1 -12.21 -83.00 -10.45
C MET A 1 -12.32 -82.12 -9.19
N GLU A 2 -12.24 -82.68 -7.98
CA GLU A 2 -12.39 -81.93 -6.71
C GLU A 2 -11.11 -81.11 -6.33
N SER A 3 -9.91 -81.61 -6.61
CA SER A 3 -8.65 -80.95 -6.27
C SER A 3 -8.35 -79.72 -7.10
N GLU A 4 -8.85 -79.60 -8.32
CA GLU A 4 -8.67 -78.48 -9.21
C GLU A 4 -9.52 -77.26 -8.77
N LYS A 5 -10.75 -77.50 -8.31
CA LYS A 5 -11.66 -76.46 -7.80
C LYS A 5 -11.16 -75.78 -6.51
N VAL A 6 -10.47 -76.52 -5.64
CA VAL A 6 -9.91 -75.99 -4.39
C VAL A 6 -8.69 -75.12 -4.66
N ARG A 7 -7.86 -75.49 -5.65
CA ARG A 7 -6.69 -74.75 -6.07
C ARG A 7 -7.04 -73.36 -6.74
N ASP A 8 -8.07 -73.34 -7.52
CA ASP A 8 -8.56 -72.10 -8.19
C ASP A 8 -9.18 -71.12 -7.17
N ARG A 9 -9.92 -71.64 -6.17
CA ARG A 9 -10.52 -70.85 -5.11
C ARG A 9 -9.45 -70.19 -4.21
N SER A 10 -8.33 -70.87 -3.92
CA SER A 10 -7.20 -70.36 -3.14
C SER A 10 -6.46 -69.26 -3.89
N SER A 11 -6.23 -69.43 -5.18
CA SER A 11 -5.55 -68.45 -6.04
C SER A 11 -6.39 -67.15 -6.20
N ARG A 12 -7.70 -67.28 -6.31
CA ARG A 12 -8.65 -66.15 -6.46
C ARG A 12 -8.75 -65.35 -5.15
N ASN A 13 -8.71 -66.00 -3.99
CA ASN A 13 -8.70 -65.33 -2.69
C ASN A 13 -7.36 -64.57 -2.46
N ARG A 14 -6.23 -65.17 -2.81
CA ARG A 14 -4.93 -64.48 -2.71
C ARG A 14 -4.89 -63.22 -3.60
N ARG A 15 -5.38 -63.29 -4.84
CA ARG A 15 -5.46 -62.12 -5.73
C ARG A 15 -6.35 -61.01 -5.16
N LYS A 16 -7.51 -61.36 -4.56
CA LYS A 16 -8.37 -60.34 -3.88
C LYS A 16 -7.70 -59.73 -2.67
N THR A 17 -6.97 -60.51 -1.87
CA THR A 17 -6.22 -60.01 -0.70
C THR A 17 -5.09 -59.05 -1.14
N PHE A 18 -4.32 -59.41 -2.18
CA PHE A 18 -3.29 -58.51 -2.73
C PHE A 18 -3.87 -57.23 -3.31
N LEU A 19 -5.04 -57.31 -3.96
CA LEU A 19 -5.73 -56.09 -4.51
C LEU A 19 -6.20 -55.19 -3.37
N LEU A 20 -6.77 -55.73 -2.31
CA LEU A 20 -7.21 -54.97 -1.13
C LEU A 20 -6.03 -54.31 -0.39
N ILE A 21 -4.91 -55.01 -0.24
CA ILE A 21 -3.69 -54.48 0.36
C ILE A 21 -3.14 -53.35 -0.53
N GLY A 22 -3.09 -53.54 -1.83
CA GLY A 22 -2.65 -52.49 -2.79
C GLY A 22 -3.50 -51.23 -2.73
N VAL A 23 -4.83 -51.38 -2.66
CA VAL A 23 -5.74 -50.22 -2.50
C VAL A 23 -5.55 -49.52 -1.17
N ALA A 24 -5.41 -50.28 -0.06
CA ALA A 24 -5.16 -49.73 1.27
C ALA A 24 -3.83 -48.94 1.32
N VAL A 25 -2.77 -49.43 0.71
CA VAL A 25 -1.47 -48.74 0.63
C VAL A 25 -1.61 -47.44 -0.20
N LEU A 26 -2.32 -47.45 -1.33
CA LEU A 26 -2.55 -46.24 -2.14
C LEU A 26 -3.33 -45.19 -1.38
N VAL A 27 -4.36 -45.56 -0.63
CA VAL A 27 -5.14 -44.64 0.21
C VAL A 27 -4.26 -44.03 1.29
N VAL A 28 -3.43 -44.82 1.97
CA VAL A 28 -2.50 -44.30 3.00
C VAL A 28 -1.49 -43.32 2.40
N VAL A 29 -0.91 -43.64 1.23
CA VAL A 29 0.02 -42.74 0.53
C VAL A 29 -0.66 -41.44 0.12
N ALA A 30 -1.90 -41.49 -0.39
CA ALA A 30 -2.66 -40.31 -0.75
C ALA A 30 -2.97 -39.42 0.47
N VAL A 31 -3.36 -40.02 1.60
CA VAL A 31 -3.61 -39.28 2.85
C VAL A 31 -2.31 -38.64 3.37
N LEU A 32 -1.21 -39.35 3.35
CA LEU A 32 0.08 -38.79 3.76
C LEU A 32 0.52 -37.65 2.85
N ALA A 33 0.35 -37.76 1.55
CA ALA A 33 0.67 -36.67 0.61
C ALA A 33 -0.16 -35.39 0.87
N VAL A 34 -1.45 -35.53 1.18
CA VAL A 34 -2.32 -34.41 1.56
C VAL A 34 -1.86 -33.79 2.89
N VAL A 35 -1.57 -34.62 3.91
CA VAL A 35 -1.11 -34.11 5.21
C VAL A 35 0.23 -33.41 5.10
N PHE A 36 1.19 -33.96 4.37
CA PHE A 36 2.48 -33.30 4.13
C PHE A 36 2.32 -32.00 3.31
N GLY A 37 1.41 -31.97 2.33
CA GLY A 37 1.10 -30.76 1.55
C GLY A 37 0.52 -29.66 2.43
N VAL A 38 -0.41 -29.98 3.33
CA VAL A 38 -1.00 -29.01 4.27
C VAL A 38 0.04 -28.49 5.27
N ILE A 39 0.89 -29.37 5.83
CA ILE A 39 1.95 -28.96 6.76
C ILE A 39 3.00 -28.06 6.06
N ALA A 40 3.37 -28.38 4.83
CA ALA A 40 4.31 -27.57 4.07
C ALA A 40 3.72 -26.19 3.72
N ALA A 41 2.45 -26.12 3.35
CA ALA A 41 1.75 -24.86 3.09
C ALA A 41 1.65 -23.99 4.34
N ALA A 42 1.29 -24.56 5.49
CA ALA A 42 1.23 -23.87 6.78
C ALA A 42 2.61 -23.33 7.21
N LYS A 43 3.68 -24.11 7.01
CA LYS A 43 5.06 -23.66 7.31
C LYS A 43 5.52 -22.51 6.42
N ASN A 44 5.19 -22.53 5.14
CA ASN A 44 5.52 -21.45 4.22
C ASN A 44 4.76 -20.16 4.53
N SER A 45 3.50 -20.27 4.94
CA SER A 45 2.68 -19.13 5.32
C SER A 45 3.16 -18.48 6.64
N ALA A 46 3.48 -19.28 7.65
CA ALA A 46 4.04 -18.78 8.91
C ALA A 46 5.38 -18.05 8.70
N ASN A 47 6.26 -18.58 7.84
CA ASN A 47 7.51 -17.91 7.49
C ASN A 47 7.29 -16.58 6.74
N SER A 48 6.26 -16.49 5.91
CA SER A 48 5.91 -15.26 5.17
C SER A 48 5.39 -14.18 6.12
N SER A 49 4.52 -14.54 7.07
CA SER A 49 3.97 -13.63 8.07
C SER A 49 5.07 -13.02 8.97
N ASP A 50 5.96 -13.87 9.49
CA ASP A 50 7.08 -13.42 10.32
C ASP A 50 8.06 -12.56 9.53
N SER A 51 8.30 -12.88 8.26
CA SER A 51 9.15 -12.08 7.37
C SER A 51 8.55 -10.69 7.12
N PHE A 52 7.25 -10.59 6.84
CA PHE A 52 6.56 -9.33 6.61
C PHE A 52 6.57 -8.44 7.86
N LYS A 53 6.25 -9.00 9.03
CA LYS A 53 6.33 -8.33 10.32
C LYS A 53 7.72 -7.74 10.57
N ASN A 54 8.76 -8.53 10.34
CA ASN A 54 10.14 -8.09 10.53
C ASN A 54 10.51 -6.95 9.57
N VAL A 55 10.01 -6.95 8.34
CA VAL A 55 10.21 -5.83 7.40
C VAL A 55 9.60 -4.55 7.97
N VAL A 56 8.34 -4.58 8.43
CA VAL A 56 7.66 -3.40 8.99
C VAL A 56 8.33 -2.92 10.26
N ILE A 57 8.68 -3.82 11.19
CA ILE A 57 9.37 -3.47 12.44
C ILE A 57 10.74 -2.84 12.15
N ASN A 58 11.54 -3.44 11.27
CA ASN A 58 12.86 -2.92 10.92
C ASN A 58 12.76 -1.53 10.26
N ARG A 59 11.80 -1.32 9.36
CA ARG A 59 11.53 0.01 8.78
C ARG A 59 11.17 1.02 9.86
N CYS A 60 10.32 0.63 10.82
CA CYS A 60 9.93 1.50 11.92
C CYS A 60 11.13 1.89 12.78
N GLU A 61 11.95 0.93 13.19
CA GLU A 61 13.13 1.18 14.03
C GLU A 61 14.15 2.07 13.28
N THR A 62 14.35 1.84 11.99
CA THR A 62 15.24 2.67 11.16
C THR A 62 14.72 4.11 11.08
N TYR A 63 13.46 4.30 10.74
CA TYR A 63 12.86 5.62 10.63
C TYR A 63 12.92 6.41 11.95
N LEU A 64 12.57 5.75 13.06
CA LEU A 64 12.58 6.40 14.37
C LEU A 64 13.99 6.77 14.84
N LYS A 65 14.99 5.95 14.53
CA LYS A 65 16.38 6.26 14.86
C LYS A 65 16.87 7.53 14.17
N GLU A 66 16.47 7.73 12.93
CA GLU A 66 16.92 8.82 12.08
C GLU A 66 16.11 10.11 12.29
N ASN A 67 14.79 9.99 12.44
CA ASN A 67 13.88 11.14 12.37
C ASN A 67 13.18 11.48 13.70
N MET A 68 12.86 10.47 14.54
CA MET A 68 11.98 10.67 15.69
C MET A 68 12.36 9.81 16.92
N PRO A 69 13.56 9.91 17.45
CA PRO A 69 14.00 9.02 18.53
C PRO A 69 13.06 9.08 19.75
N GLY A 70 12.55 7.92 20.18
CA GLY A 70 11.74 7.74 21.39
C GLY A 70 10.30 8.23 21.35
N LYS A 71 9.78 8.70 20.20
CA LYS A 71 8.41 9.24 20.10
C LYS A 71 7.33 8.16 19.85
N ASN A 72 7.67 7.02 19.29
CA ASN A 72 6.75 5.96 18.88
C ASN A 72 7.23 4.57 19.31
N ASP A 73 6.31 3.61 19.41
CA ASP A 73 6.57 2.20 19.73
C ASP A 73 6.22 1.30 18.53
N CYS A 74 7.25 0.76 17.88
CA CYS A 74 7.11 -0.07 16.67
C CYS A 74 6.28 -1.33 16.89
N LYS A 75 6.34 -1.94 18.09
CA LYS A 75 5.51 -3.13 18.40
C LYS A 75 4.05 -2.77 18.56
N LYS A 76 3.76 -1.61 19.15
CA LYS A 76 2.39 -1.10 19.28
C LYS A 76 1.82 -0.72 17.91
N ILE A 77 2.62 -0.08 17.06
CA ILE A 77 2.25 0.26 15.67
C ILE A 77 1.95 -1.03 14.90
N TRP A 78 2.84 -2.02 14.95
CA TRP A 78 2.60 -3.32 14.32
C TRP A 78 1.29 -3.97 14.80
N GLY A 79 1.06 -4.03 16.12
CA GLY A 79 -0.15 -4.63 16.67
C GLY A 79 -1.44 -3.95 16.20
N ALA A 80 -1.44 -2.62 16.14
CA ALA A 80 -2.58 -1.85 15.64
C ALA A 80 -2.80 -2.08 14.13
N PHE A 81 -1.72 -2.18 13.35
CA PHE A 81 -1.77 -2.49 11.93
C PHE A 81 -2.32 -3.89 11.66
N GLU A 82 -1.76 -4.91 12.33
CA GLU A 82 -2.16 -6.30 12.16
C GLU A 82 -3.64 -6.52 12.50
N GLN A 83 -4.15 -5.92 13.58
CA GLN A 83 -5.54 -6.02 13.99
C GLN A 83 -6.53 -5.45 12.97
N ALA A 84 -6.10 -4.55 12.09
CA ALA A 84 -6.96 -3.96 11.08
C ALA A 84 -7.45 -4.95 10.03
N TYR A 85 -6.65 -5.96 9.66
CA TYR A 85 -6.97 -6.85 8.54
C TYR A 85 -6.93 -8.34 8.87
N ILE A 86 -6.26 -8.77 9.95
CA ILE A 86 -6.17 -10.19 10.30
C ILE A 86 -7.56 -10.78 10.54
N GLY A 87 -7.77 -11.98 9.99
CA GLY A 87 -9.02 -12.75 10.15
C GLY A 87 -10.21 -12.21 9.34
N ARG A 88 -10.02 -11.18 8.52
CA ARG A 88 -11.06 -10.59 7.68
C ARG A 88 -11.01 -11.12 6.25
N ASP A 89 -12.14 -11.06 5.59
CA ASP A 89 -12.20 -11.19 4.13
C ASP A 89 -11.35 -10.09 3.49
N PRO A 90 -10.45 -10.41 2.56
CA PRO A 90 -9.56 -9.41 1.95
C PRO A 90 -10.29 -8.35 1.10
N CYS A 91 -11.58 -8.50 0.83
CA CYS A 91 -12.42 -7.49 0.21
C CYS A 91 -13.37 -6.77 1.19
N ASP A 92 -13.26 -7.07 2.50
CA ASP A 92 -14.07 -6.44 3.56
C ASP A 92 -13.18 -5.89 4.69
N VAL A 93 -12.27 -5.01 4.32
CA VAL A 93 -11.38 -4.27 5.22
C VAL A 93 -11.59 -2.77 4.98
N PRO A 94 -12.65 -2.16 5.55
CA PRO A 94 -12.94 -0.75 5.31
C PRO A 94 -11.87 0.18 5.92
N PRO A 95 -11.69 1.42 5.41
CA PRO A 95 -10.62 2.33 5.87
C PRO A 95 -10.62 2.61 7.37
N GLU A 96 -11.79 2.63 8.00
CA GLU A 96 -11.96 2.98 9.43
C GLU A 96 -11.30 1.97 10.37
N VAL A 97 -11.07 0.73 9.92
CA VAL A 97 -10.39 -0.28 10.76
C VAL A 97 -8.93 0.08 11.04
N TYR A 98 -8.35 1.01 10.26
CA TYR A 98 -7.01 1.54 10.47
C TYR A 98 -6.96 2.73 11.44
N ASP A 99 -8.09 3.21 12.00
CA ASP A 99 -8.12 4.31 12.98
C ASP A 99 -7.20 4.09 14.20
N PRO A 100 -7.13 2.87 14.78
CA PRO A 100 -6.20 2.60 15.88
C PRO A 100 -4.73 2.74 15.46
N LEU A 101 -4.39 2.34 14.23
CA LEU A 101 -3.05 2.50 13.68
C LEU A 101 -2.70 3.99 13.52
N ILE A 102 -3.57 4.75 12.85
CA ILE A 102 -3.38 6.21 12.65
C ILE A 102 -3.19 6.90 14.00
N SER A 103 -4.03 6.58 14.98
CA SER A 103 -3.97 7.18 16.33
C SER A 103 -2.73 6.75 17.12
N SER A 104 -2.12 5.62 16.78
CA SER A 104 -0.91 5.12 17.44
C SER A 104 0.37 5.81 17.00
N VAL A 105 0.33 6.48 15.85
CA VAL A 105 1.50 7.15 15.24
C VAL A 105 1.39 8.66 15.44
N LYS A 106 2.39 9.23 16.10
CA LYS A 106 2.54 10.69 16.16
C LYS A 106 3.33 11.13 14.93
N GLN A 107 2.69 11.95 14.10
CA GLN A 107 3.32 12.58 12.94
C GLN A 107 3.32 14.09 13.18
N ASP A 108 4.51 14.68 13.15
CA ASP A 108 4.69 16.13 13.19
C ASP A 108 5.24 16.56 11.83
N VAL A 109 4.36 16.97 10.90
CA VAL A 109 4.77 17.56 9.61
C VAL A 109 4.70 19.07 9.73
N ALA A 110 5.78 19.75 9.34
CA ALA A 110 5.83 21.21 9.40
C ALA A 110 4.84 21.84 8.43
N CYS A 111 4.25 22.98 8.80
CA CYS A 111 3.43 23.75 7.86
C CYS A 111 4.28 24.20 6.67
N ASN A 112 3.64 24.34 5.51
CA ASN A 112 4.25 24.76 4.23
C ASN A 112 5.21 23.74 3.60
N THR A 113 5.23 22.49 4.06
CA THR A 113 6.14 21.46 3.50
C THR A 113 5.40 20.29 2.82
N MET A 114 4.09 20.21 2.93
CA MET A 114 3.35 19.07 2.38
C MET A 114 3.26 19.10 0.87
N LEU A 115 3.64 17.98 0.25
CA LEU A 115 3.59 17.75 -1.19
C LEU A 115 2.68 16.55 -1.51
N PHE A 116 1.50 16.84 -2.00
CA PHE A 116 0.59 15.84 -2.58
C PHE A 116 1.04 15.48 -3.99
N TRP A 117 0.55 14.36 -4.52
CA TRP A 117 0.90 13.98 -5.87
C TRP A 117 -0.17 13.09 -6.54
N SER A 118 -0.18 13.10 -7.86
CA SER A 118 -0.98 12.15 -8.65
C SER A 118 -0.29 11.82 -9.95
N LYS A 119 -0.07 10.50 -10.21
CA LYS A 119 0.59 9.98 -11.41
C LYS A 119 2.04 10.46 -11.63
N THR A 120 2.72 10.85 -10.54
CA THR A 120 4.11 11.32 -10.53
C THR A 120 4.98 10.54 -9.54
N LYS A 121 4.55 9.36 -9.06
CA LYS A 121 5.18 8.63 -7.95
C LYS A 121 6.71 8.60 -8.03
N THR A 122 7.28 8.06 -9.10
CA THR A 122 8.74 7.90 -9.22
C THR A 122 9.48 9.24 -9.16
N MET A 123 8.92 10.27 -9.79
CA MET A 123 9.52 11.60 -9.85
C MET A 123 9.42 12.32 -8.51
N VAL A 124 8.25 12.31 -7.88
CA VAL A 124 8.04 13.01 -6.61
C VAL A 124 8.88 12.41 -5.50
N HIS A 125 8.98 11.09 -5.41
CA HIS A 125 9.83 10.44 -4.41
C HIS A 125 11.31 10.69 -4.66
N ALA A 126 11.77 10.64 -5.92
CA ALA A 126 13.16 11.00 -6.24
C ALA A 126 13.45 12.48 -5.92
N PHE A 127 12.45 13.36 -6.03
CA PHE A 127 12.59 14.76 -5.67
C PHE A 127 12.65 14.99 -4.16
N THR A 128 11.82 14.31 -3.37
CA THR A 128 11.83 14.45 -1.89
C THR A 128 12.95 13.69 -1.23
N ASP A 129 13.52 12.68 -1.90
CA ASP A 129 14.67 11.94 -1.40
C ASP A 129 15.85 12.89 -1.15
N ASN A 130 16.41 12.82 0.05
CA ASN A 130 17.51 13.70 0.54
C ASN A 130 17.16 15.22 0.59
N ARG A 131 15.86 15.58 0.73
CA ARG A 131 15.40 16.96 0.87
C ARG A 131 14.44 17.10 2.04
N ASP A 132 14.55 18.21 2.78
CA ASP A 132 13.70 18.52 3.94
C ASP A 132 12.60 19.54 3.64
N CYS A 133 12.61 20.14 2.46
CA CYS A 133 11.75 21.28 2.11
C CYS A 133 10.34 20.86 1.69
N MET A 134 10.18 19.62 1.22
CA MET A 134 8.90 19.03 0.81
C MET A 134 8.81 17.60 1.33
N ILE A 135 7.62 17.22 1.79
CA ILE A 135 7.35 15.92 2.40
C ILE A 135 6.08 15.34 1.78
N THR A 136 6.17 14.15 1.21
CA THR A 136 5.01 13.37 0.77
C THR A 136 4.48 12.50 1.92
N LEU A 137 3.33 11.86 1.72
CA LEU A 137 2.82 10.88 2.68
C LEU A 137 3.82 9.74 2.90
N GLU A 138 4.49 9.31 1.84
CA GLU A 138 5.46 8.20 1.87
C GLU A 138 6.76 8.54 2.64
N ASP A 139 7.07 9.83 2.79
CA ASP A 139 8.20 10.30 3.60
C ASP A 139 7.85 10.36 5.10
N THR A 140 6.57 10.26 5.45
CA THR A 140 6.13 10.15 6.85
C THR A 140 6.34 8.74 7.41
N LEU A 141 6.32 8.58 8.75
CA LEU A 141 6.45 7.26 9.37
C LEU A 141 5.42 6.27 8.81
N LEU A 142 4.13 6.64 8.72
CA LEU A 142 3.08 5.75 8.18
C LEU A 142 3.36 5.34 6.75
N GLY A 143 3.68 6.28 5.88
CA GLY A 143 3.96 5.99 4.48
C GLY A 143 5.22 5.14 4.31
N PHE A 144 6.31 5.50 4.97
CA PHE A 144 7.58 4.79 4.92
C PHE A 144 7.46 3.31 5.34
N LEU A 145 6.63 3.03 6.36
CA LEU A 145 6.43 1.65 6.83
C LEU A 145 5.85 0.74 5.76
N PHE A 146 4.92 1.24 4.95
CA PHE A 146 4.07 0.41 4.09
C PHE A 146 4.24 0.67 2.59
N ASP A 147 5.03 1.67 2.19
CA ASP A 147 5.25 1.92 0.77
C ASP A 147 5.89 0.72 0.06
N GLY A 148 5.32 0.38 -1.10
CA GLY A 148 5.74 -0.75 -1.90
C GLY A 148 5.40 -2.13 -1.31
N LEU A 149 4.67 -2.21 -0.19
CA LEU A 149 4.25 -3.47 0.41
C LEU A 149 2.83 -3.86 0.00
N THR A 150 2.59 -5.17 -0.05
CA THR A 150 1.27 -5.78 -0.25
C THR A 150 0.99 -6.73 0.88
N TRP A 151 -0.24 -6.69 1.41
CA TRP A 151 -0.69 -7.56 2.49
C TRP A 151 -2.19 -7.82 2.40
N CYS A 152 -2.59 -8.97 2.90
CA CYS A 152 -3.98 -9.33 3.17
C CYS A 152 -4.05 -10.46 4.21
N SER A 153 -5.25 -10.78 4.65
CA SER A 153 -5.53 -12.01 5.38
C SER A 153 -6.62 -12.79 4.64
N ARG A 154 -7.09 -13.85 5.24
CA ARG A 154 -8.26 -14.61 4.80
C ARG A 154 -9.24 -14.70 5.97
N ASN A 155 -10.49 -14.90 5.68
CA ASN A 155 -11.53 -15.05 6.71
C ASN A 155 -11.10 -16.09 7.76
N GLU A 156 -11.18 -15.71 9.05
CA GLU A 156 -10.77 -16.50 10.20
C GLU A 156 -9.28 -16.91 10.28
N SER A 157 -8.44 -16.49 9.33
CA SER A 157 -7.01 -16.75 9.36
C SER A 157 -6.30 -15.81 10.33
N LYS A 158 -5.28 -16.31 11.01
CA LYS A 158 -4.36 -15.53 11.86
C LYS A 158 -3.08 -15.13 11.12
N GLU A 159 -3.02 -15.37 9.82
CA GLU A 159 -1.80 -15.20 9.02
C GLU A 159 -1.90 -13.99 8.11
N THR A 160 -0.75 -13.33 7.90
CA THR A 160 -0.56 -12.33 6.86
C THR A 160 -0.06 -13.00 5.58
N PHE A 161 -0.72 -12.70 4.48
CA PHE A 161 -0.31 -13.09 3.13
C PHE A 161 0.22 -11.86 2.40
N THR A 162 1.24 -12.06 1.56
CA THR A 162 1.86 -11.03 0.72
C THR A 162 1.72 -11.35 -0.78
N THR A 163 1.15 -12.50 -1.08
CA THR A 163 0.82 -12.99 -2.43
C THR A 163 -0.67 -13.35 -2.48
N ASP A 164 -1.22 -13.40 -3.67
CA ASP A 164 -2.63 -13.73 -3.92
C ASP A 164 -3.62 -12.82 -3.16
N CYS A 165 -3.19 -11.58 -2.89
CA CYS A 165 -4.03 -10.54 -2.33
C CYS A 165 -4.77 -9.80 -3.45
N PRO A 166 -5.98 -9.25 -3.18
CA PRO A 166 -6.68 -8.41 -4.13
C PRO A 166 -5.81 -7.23 -4.59
N SER A 167 -5.84 -6.93 -5.89
CA SER A 167 -5.23 -5.73 -6.42
C SER A 167 -6.05 -4.49 -6.04
N TRP A 168 -5.49 -3.31 -6.29
CA TRP A 168 -6.13 -2.02 -5.97
C TRP A 168 -7.56 -1.89 -6.52
N SER A 169 -7.84 -2.46 -7.67
CA SER A 169 -9.11 -2.34 -8.39
C SER A 169 -10.07 -3.52 -8.22
N ASP A 170 -9.64 -4.64 -7.63
CA ASP A 170 -10.47 -5.84 -7.53
C ASP A 170 -11.65 -5.65 -6.57
N CYS A 171 -11.42 -4.95 -5.46
CA CYS A 171 -12.48 -4.55 -4.53
C CYS A 171 -12.11 -3.25 -3.80
N GLN A 172 -13.13 -2.45 -3.46
CA GLN A 172 -12.90 -1.13 -2.86
C GLN A 172 -12.28 -1.20 -1.45
N ASN A 173 -12.70 -2.19 -0.67
CA ASN A 173 -12.27 -2.38 0.71
C ASN A 173 -11.17 -3.43 0.83
N ASN A 174 -10.22 -3.49 -0.13
CA ASN A 174 -9.04 -4.33 0.06
C ASN A 174 -8.07 -3.67 1.06
N PRO A 175 -7.26 -4.45 1.81
CA PRO A 175 -6.46 -3.94 2.92
C PRO A 175 -5.50 -2.83 2.53
N VAL A 176 -4.80 -2.98 1.39
CA VAL A 176 -3.80 -2.01 0.93
C VAL A 176 -4.46 -0.69 0.53
N ARG A 177 -5.52 -0.76 -0.27
CA ARG A 177 -6.25 0.44 -0.69
C ARG A 177 -6.86 1.17 0.50
N SER A 178 -7.50 0.45 1.40
CA SER A 178 -8.15 1.01 2.59
C SER A 178 -7.15 1.70 3.52
N PHE A 179 -5.96 1.11 3.68
CA PHE A 179 -4.86 1.76 4.41
C PHE A 179 -4.46 3.08 3.75
N TRP A 180 -4.19 3.08 2.44
CA TRP A 180 -3.74 4.29 1.75
C TRP A 180 -4.81 5.37 1.72
N ILE A 181 -6.09 5.02 1.55
CA ILE A 181 -7.21 5.97 1.69
C ILE A 181 -7.22 6.61 3.08
N LYS A 182 -7.04 5.82 4.14
CA LYS A 182 -7.04 6.33 5.52
C LYS A 182 -5.80 7.16 5.84
N ALA A 183 -4.63 6.73 5.38
CA ALA A 183 -3.38 7.47 5.55
C ALA A 183 -3.41 8.81 4.79
N SER A 184 -3.90 8.83 3.54
CA SER A 184 -4.09 10.05 2.74
C SER A 184 -5.06 11.03 3.38
N LEU A 185 -6.19 10.53 3.90
CA LEU A 185 -7.15 11.35 4.64
C LEU A 185 -6.48 12.01 5.86
N ASN A 186 -5.76 11.23 6.65
CA ASN A 186 -5.05 11.75 7.82
C ASN A 186 -3.98 12.78 7.43
N PHE A 187 -3.18 12.48 6.40
CA PHE A 187 -2.15 13.39 5.90
C PHE A 187 -2.76 14.72 5.47
N ALA A 188 -3.81 14.71 4.66
CA ALA A 188 -4.50 15.92 4.22
C ALA A 188 -5.14 16.71 5.38
N SER A 189 -5.76 16.04 6.35
CA SER A 189 -6.42 16.72 7.50
C SER A 189 -5.44 17.37 8.48
N THR A 190 -4.16 16.97 8.45
CA THR A 190 -3.09 17.56 9.26
C THR A 190 -2.33 18.68 8.52
N ALA A 191 -2.65 18.91 7.25
CA ALA A 191 -2.01 19.94 6.44
C ALA A 191 -2.23 21.35 6.99
N CYS A 192 -1.23 22.21 6.86
CA CYS A 192 -1.29 23.61 7.29
C CYS A 192 -0.38 24.54 6.46
N GLY A 193 -0.77 25.80 6.38
CA GLY A 193 -0.10 26.82 5.57
C GLY A 193 -0.27 26.58 4.07
N ASN A 194 0.76 26.83 3.29
CA ASN A 194 0.73 26.57 1.85
C ASN A 194 1.15 25.13 1.56
N VAL A 195 0.34 24.41 0.80
CA VAL A 195 0.61 23.04 0.36
C VAL A 195 0.78 22.98 -1.15
N SER A 196 1.51 21.98 -1.62
CA SER A 196 1.75 21.79 -3.05
C SER A 196 1.20 20.44 -3.54
N ALA A 197 0.90 20.34 -4.84
CA ALA A 197 0.53 19.09 -5.47
C ALA A 197 1.27 18.93 -6.80
N MET A 198 2.10 17.88 -6.93
CA MET A 198 2.84 17.59 -8.16
C MET A 198 1.99 16.71 -9.10
N LEU A 199 1.63 17.24 -10.24
CA LEU A 199 0.79 16.60 -11.26
C LEU A 199 1.54 16.42 -12.57
N ASN A 200 1.16 15.36 -13.32
CA ASN A 200 1.81 15.00 -14.57
C ASN A 200 1.15 15.71 -15.76
N GLY A 201 1.87 16.67 -16.36
CA GLY A 201 1.43 17.42 -17.52
C GLY A 201 1.42 16.66 -18.84
N SER A 202 2.08 15.49 -18.90
CA SER A 202 2.02 14.60 -20.09
C SER A 202 0.70 13.83 -20.21
N LEU A 203 -0.22 13.96 -19.26
CA LEU A 203 -1.53 13.32 -19.31
C LEU A 203 -2.55 14.19 -20.03
N GLU A 204 -3.48 13.56 -20.75
CA GLU A 204 -4.63 14.24 -21.36
C GLU A 204 -5.44 15.04 -20.33
N ALA A 205 -5.59 14.51 -19.11
CA ALA A 205 -6.20 15.20 -17.98
C ALA A 205 -5.28 15.07 -16.74
N PRO A 206 -4.45 16.07 -16.42
CA PRO A 206 -3.52 16.03 -15.29
C PRO A 206 -4.20 15.85 -13.92
N PHE A 207 -5.36 16.45 -13.75
CA PHE A 207 -6.18 16.26 -12.56
C PHE A 207 -7.34 15.29 -12.83
N SER A 208 -7.56 14.37 -11.89
CA SER A 208 -8.72 13.46 -11.87
C SER A 208 -9.40 13.52 -10.51
N SER A 209 -10.69 13.83 -10.47
CA SER A 209 -11.52 13.83 -9.26
C SER A 209 -11.68 12.42 -8.64
N THR A 210 -11.34 11.36 -9.38
CA THR A 210 -11.39 9.96 -8.92
C THR A 210 -10.04 9.45 -8.42
N SER A 211 -8.94 10.20 -8.59
CA SER A 211 -7.65 9.88 -7.96
C SER A 211 -7.76 10.00 -6.44
N VAL A 212 -6.81 9.42 -5.70
CA VAL A 212 -6.75 9.59 -4.23
C VAL A 212 -6.60 11.07 -3.90
N PHE A 213 -5.74 11.81 -4.62
CA PHE A 213 -5.61 13.25 -4.48
C PHE A 213 -6.95 13.98 -4.63
N GLY A 214 -7.71 13.73 -5.71
CA GLY A 214 -8.96 14.43 -5.97
C GLY A 214 -10.16 13.94 -5.14
N SER A 215 -10.22 12.65 -4.80
CA SER A 215 -11.38 12.07 -4.09
C SER A 215 -11.25 12.11 -2.57
N VAL A 216 -10.02 12.13 -2.05
CA VAL A 216 -9.73 12.07 -0.61
C VAL A 216 -8.99 13.33 -0.15
N GLU A 217 -7.80 13.60 -0.70
CA GLU A 217 -6.89 14.60 -0.11
C GLU A 217 -7.42 16.03 -0.24
N VAL A 218 -7.76 16.48 -1.44
CA VAL A 218 -8.30 17.85 -1.67
C VAL A 218 -9.53 18.14 -0.81
N LYS A 219 -10.41 17.13 -0.64
CA LYS A 219 -11.65 17.30 0.13
C LYS A 219 -11.46 17.33 1.64
N ASN A 220 -10.30 16.93 2.13
CA ASN A 220 -9.96 16.86 3.54
C ASN A 220 -8.89 17.88 3.95
N LEU A 221 -8.54 18.83 3.06
CA LEU A 221 -7.79 20.01 3.45
C LEU A 221 -8.67 20.90 4.34
N ASP A 222 -8.17 21.22 5.52
CA ASP A 222 -8.89 22.07 6.48
C ASP A 222 -8.73 23.55 6.08
N PRO A 223 -9.80 24.25 5.65
CA PRO A 223 -9.70 25.63 5.18
C PRO A 223 -9.40 26.65 6.29
N ASP A 224 -9.42 26.23 7.55
CA ASP A 224 -9.00 27.07 8.67
C ASP A 224 -7.51 26.88 9.03
N LYS A 225 -6.80 25.95 8.35
CA LYS A 225 -5.37 25.66 8.53
C LYS A 225 -4.56 25.83 7.25
N VAL A 226 -5.16 25.55 6.10
CA VAL A 226 -4.50 25.59 4.80
C VAL A 226 -4.79 26.92 4.14
N ASP A 227 -3.75 27.72 3.90
CA ASP A 227 -3.87 29.03 3.27
C ASP A 227 -3.98 28.94 1.75
N GLY A 228 -3.27 27.99 1.14
CA GLY A 228 -3.23 27.85 -0.31
C GLY A 228 -2.77 26.49 -0.80
N LEU A 229 -3.25 26.11 -1.99
CA LEU A 229 -2.82 24.93 -2.76
C LEU A 229 -2.15 25.37 -4.05
N THR A 230 -0.88 25.06 -4.23
CA THR A 230 -0.14 25.27 -5.48
C THR A 230 -0.02 23.97 -6.25
N VAL A 231 -0.60 23.91 -7.43
CA VAL A 231 -0.36 22.82 -8.39
C VAL A 231 0.98 23.05 -9.09
N LEU A 232 1.87 22.07 -8.99
CA LEU A 232 3.13 21.99 -9.73
C LEU A 232 2.89 21.06 -10.93
N LEU A 233 2.55 21.66 -12.06
CA LEU A 233 2.30 20.92 -13.30
C LEU A 233 3.61 20.63 -13.99
N VAL A 234 4.11 19.39 -13.87
CA VAL A 234 5.38 19.02 -14.49
C VAL A 234 5.15 18.65 -15.95
N THR A 235 5.79 19.43 -16.85
CA THR A 235 5.62 19.30 -18.30
C THR A 235 6.94 18.99 -18.99
N LYS A 236 6.87 18.25 -20.09
CA LYS A 236 7.98 18.07 -21.06
C LYS A 236 7.80 19.04 -22.21
N ASP A 237 8.86 19.29 -22.97
CA ASP A 237 8.83 20.22 -24.11
C ASP A 237 7.79 19.85 -25.20
N THR A 238 7.40 18.58 -25.26
CA THR A 238 6.38 18.07 -26.18
C THR A 238 4.95 18.15 -25.65
N ASP A 239 4.77 18.49 -24.38
CA ASP A 239 3.46 18.53 -23.75
C ASP A 239 2.74 19.83 -24.14
N THR A 240 1.44 19.72 -24.39
CA THR A 240 0.58 20.87 -24.73
C THR A 240 -0.31 21.29 -23.56
N THR A 241 -0.25 20.54 -22.48
CA THR A 241 -1.06 20.79 -21.28
C THR A 241 -0.48 21.94 -20.48
N THR A 242 -1.33 22.87 -20.10
CA THR A 242 -0.97 24.07 -19.32
C THR A 242 -1.83 24.20 -18.08
N CYS A 243 -1.51 25.14 -17.20
CA CYS A 243 -2.32 25.50 -16.04
C CYS A 243 -3.75 25.95 -16.38
N ASN A 244 -4.04 26.25 -17.64
CA ASN A 244 -5.39 26.60 -18.12
C ASN A 244 -6.23 25.38 -18.53
N HIS A 245 -5.71 24.14 -18.34
CA HIS A 245 -6.43 22.93 -18.73
C HIS A 245 -7.73 22.77 -17.94
N SER A 246 -8.80 22.32 -18.63
CA SER A 246 -10.17 22.21 -18.07
C SER A 246 -10.27 21.33 -16.82
N SER A 247 -9.38 20.32 -16.66
CA SER A 247 -9.37 19.48 -15.46
C SER A 247 -9.06 20.27 -14.18
N PHE A 248 -8.34 21.39 -14.27
CA PHE A 248 -8.08 22.25 -13.12
C PHE A 248 -9.29 23.08 -12.70
N HIS A 249 -10.25 23.35 -13.59
CA HIS A 249 -11.54 23.91 -13.19
C HIS A 249 -12.30 22.93 -12.28
N ASN A 250 -12.20 21.61 -12.54
CA ASN A 250 -12.77 20.59 -11.66
C ASN A 250 -12.07 20.57 -10.29
N LEU A 251 -10.73 20.71 -10.25
CA LEU A 251 -9.99 20.82 -9.00
C LEU A 251 -10.47 22.05 -8.19
N GLN A 252 -10.53 23.22 -8.83
CA GLN A 252 -10.98 24.45 -8.19
C GLN A 252 -12.42 24.35 -7.69
N SER A 253 -13.29 23.61 -8.39
CA SER A 253 -14.69 23.46 -7.99
C SER A 253 -14.90 22.58 -6.74
N ILE A 254 -13.93 21.71 -6.40
CA ILE A 254 -13.97 20.86 -5.20
C ILE A 254 -13.11 21.37 -4.05
N LEU A 255 -12.19 22.29 -4.34
CA LEU A 255 -11.38 22.98 -3.32
C LEU A 255 -12.25 23.98 -2.56
N ASP A 256 -12.08 24.05 -1.23
CA ASP A 256 -12.78 25.05 -0.44
C ASP A 256 -12.39 26.47 -0.89
N THR A 257 -13.35 27.36 -0.96
CA THR A 257 -13.17 28.72 -1.48
C THR A 257 -12.29 29.62 -0.62
N LYS A 258 -12.03 29.24 0.63
CA LYS A 258 -11.09 29.94 1.52
C LYS A 258 -9.64 29.58 1.20
N ILE A 259 -9.37 28.44 0.55
CA ILE A 259 -8.03 28.01 0.18
C ILE A 259 -7.65 28.67 -1.15
N ALA A 260 -6.60 29.47 -1.14
CA ALA A 260 -6.11 30.12 -2.37
C ALA A 260 -5.58 29.05 -3.34
N TYR A 261 -6.01 29.13 -4.61
CA TYR A 261 -5.52 28.23 -5.65
C TYR A 261 -4.46 28.92 -6.51
N ASN A 262 -3.36 28.22 -6.76
CA ASN A 262 -2.34 28.62 -7.71
C ASN A 262 -1.94 27.41 -8.58
N CYS A 263 -1.42 27.69 -9.78
CA CYS A 263 -0.85 26.66 -10.65
C CYS A 263 0.43 27.21 -11.29
N ARG A 264 1.48 26.40 -11.30
CA ARG A 264 2.78 26.71 -11.89
C ARG A 264 3.22 25.56 -12.79
N GLU A 265 3.57 25.90 -14.01
CA GLU A 265 4.19 24.95 -14.94
C GLU A 265 5.67 24.82 -14.60
N VAL A 266 6.13 23.58 -14.37
CA VAL A 266 7.50 23.25 -14.01
C VAL A 266 8.08 22.36 -15.11
N PRO A 267 9.13 22.78 -15.81
CA PRO A 267 9.78 21.93 -16.80
C PRO A 267 10.31 20.63 -16.14
N TYR A 268 10.05 19.50 -16.77
CA TYR A 268 10.56 18.21 -16.31
C TYR A 268 12.10 18.22 -16.13
N SER A 269 12.81 18.88 -17.05
CA SER A 269 14.27 19.06 -16.96
C SER A 269 14.72 19.80 -15.70
N THR A 270 13.95 20.79 -15.22
CA THR A 270 14.25 21.47 -13.96
C THR A 270 14.14 20.50 -12.78
N VAL A 271 13.08 19.69 -12.74
CA VAL A 271 12.91 18.68 -11.69
C VAL A 271 14.04 17.66 -11.73
N GLU A 272 14.46 17.18 -12.92
CA GLU A 272 15.60 16.25 -13.08
C GLU A 272 16.92 16.84 -12.57
N VAL A 273 17.19 18.10 -12.85
CA VAL A 273 18.39 18.79 -12.33
C VAL A 273 18.35 18.81 -10.80
N CYS A 274 17.21 19.14 -10.22
CA CYS A 274 17.05 19.17 -8.77
C CYS A 274 17.13 17.78 -8.13
N ILE A 275 16.61 16.73 -8.77
CA ILE A 275 16.80 15.34 -8.34
C ILE A 275 18.29 14.97 -8.31
N SER A 276 19.05 15.42 -9.32
CA SER A 276 20.48 15.12 -9.44
C SER A 276 21.36 15.87 -8.44
N ASP A 277 20.91 17.06 -8.01
CA ASP A 277 21.62 17.92 -7.07
C ASP A 277 20.69 18.36 -5.93
N PRO A 278 20.67 17.63 -4.82
CA PRO A 278 19.84 17.93 -3.66
C PRO A 278 20.17 19.27 -2.97
N GLU A 279 21.33 19.85 -3.23
CA GLU A 279 21.76 21.14 -2.64
C GLU A 279 21.06 22.35 -3.26
N ILE A 280 20.44 22.19 -4.44
CA ILE A 280 19.67 23.26 -5.07
C ILE A 280 18.44 23.57 -4.20
N PRO A 281 18.22 24.84 -3.80
CA PRO A 281 17.06 25.21 -3.00
C PRO A 281 15.74 24.84 -3.69
N CYS A 282 14.75 24.40 -2.92
CA CYS A 282 13.43 24.03 -3.46
C CYS A 282 12.74 25.18 -4.18
N SER A 283 12.96 26.44 -3.78
CA SER A 283 12.46 27.63 -4.49
C SER A 283 12.92 27.74 -5.93
N ASP A 284 14.08 27.16 -6.24
CA ASP A 284 14.69 27.21 -7.56
C ASP A 284 14.26 26.01 -8.42
N CYS A 285 13.73 24.98 -7.76
CA CYS A 285 13.27 23.73 -8.37
C CYS A 285 11.80 23.74 -8.76
N LEU A 286 10.96 24.45 -7.99
CA LEU A 286 9.50 24.32 -8.03
C LEU A 286 8.79 25.65 -8.12
#